data_dc1354268009d84b01ab72332bba2510
#
_entry.id   dc1354268009d84b01ab72332bba2510
#
_cell.length_a   1.000
_cell.length_b   1.000
_cell.length_c   1.000
_cell.angle_alpha   90.00
_cell.angle_beta   90.00
_cell.angle_gamma   90.00
#
_symmetry.space_group_name_H-M   'P 1'
#
loop_
_entity.id
_entity.type
_entity.pdbx_description
1 polymer ?
#
loop_
_entity_poly.entity_id
_entity_poly.type
_entity_poly.pdbx_seq_one_letter_code
_entity_poly.pdbx_strand_id
1 'polypeptide(L)'
;MNILAIGAHPDDVEIGCGGLLLKAAKNGHNVFVYTLTKGSASGDPNERTQELKYSADYIGVKTAWIDDFEDTKLYLNSELIYHIEYIINKSKADIVYTHSLSDTHHDHKAVAAATIEAGRLINNILSYENPVTKDFKPQVYYDITDVIDDKIELINLFITQKDKMFLQSNAIKGLA
;
A
#
# COMPACT_ATOMS: atom_id res chain seq x y z
N MET A 1 14.66 -8.12 -7.89
CA MET A 1 14.38 -6.66 -7.87
C MET A 1 13.95 -6.26 -6.47
N ASN A 2 14.11 -5.00 -6.12
CA ASN A 2 13.59 -4.39 -4.90
C ASN A 2 12.29 -3.66 -5.25
N ILE A 3 11.19 -4.09 -4.66
CA ILE A 3 9.85 -3.54 -4.88
C ILE A 3 9.41 -2.87 -3.59
N LEU A 4 9.09 -1.58 -3.65
CA LEU A 4 8.56 -0.81 -2.53
C LEU A 4 7.10 -0.47 -2.78
N ALA A 5 6.21 -0.80 -1.85
CA ALA A 5 4.83 -0.35 -1.85
C ALA A 5 4.59 0.63 -0.71
N ILE A 6 3.95 1.77 -1.02
CA ILE A 6 3.74 2.88 -0.09
C ILE A 6 2.24 3.11 0.06
N GLY A 7 1.75 3.08 1.31
CA GLY A 7 0.36 3.36 1.68
C GLY A 7 0.26 4.48 2.72
N ALA A 8 -0.88 5.14 2.78
CA ALA A 8 -1.17 6.14 3.81
C ALA A 8 -1.50 5.46 5.14
N HIS A 9 -2.28 4.37 5.11
CA HIS A 9 -2.80 3.66 6.27
C HIS A 9 -2.48 2.15 6.21
N PRO A 10 -2.49 1.45 7.36
CA PRO A 10 -2.46 -0.01 7.38
C PRO A 10 -3.71 -0.56 6.66
N ASP A 11 -3.55 -1.39 5.66
CA ASP A 11 -4.48 -2.05 4.73
C ASP A 11 -4.42 -1.54 3.28
N ASP A 12 -4.01 -0.31 3.02
CA ASP A 12 -4.01 0.31 1.69
C ASP A 12 -3.22 -0.49 0.64
N VAL A 13 -2.01 -0.90 1.00
CA VAL A 13 -1.09 -1.64 0.12
C VAL A 13 -1.63 -3.03 -0.18
N GLU A 14 -2.16 -3.69 0.83
CA GLU A 14 -2.71 -5.04 0.73
C GLU A 14 -3.96 -5.06 -0.15
N ILE A 15 -4.82 -4.06 -0.02
CA ILE A 15 -6.01 -3.88 -0.86
C ILE A 15 -5.57 -3.58 -2.30
N GLY A 16 -4.73 -2.58 -2.49
CA GLY A 16 -4.36 -2.06 -3.81
C GLY A 16 -3.49 -3.02 -4.62
N CYS A 17 -2.40 -3.52 -4.03
CA CYS A 17 -1.43 -4.34 -4.75
C CYS A 17 -0.98 -5.62 -4.02
N GLY A 18 -1.67 -6.07 -2.96
CA GLY A 18 -1.30 -7.23 -2.16
C GLY A 18 -1.09 -8.52 -2.96
N GLY A 19 -1.93 -8.80 -3.96
CA GLY A 19 -1.76 -9.96 -4.84
C GLY A 19 -0.47 -9.93 -5.65
N LEU A 20 -0.10 -8.75 -6.17
CA LEU A 20 1.18 -8.53 -6.85
C LEU A 20 2.34 -8.78 -5.88
N LEU A 21 2.27 -8.25 -4.65
CA LEU A 21 3.34 -8.39 -3.67
C LEU A 21 3.52 -9.85 -3.23
N LEU A 22 2.43 -10.59 -3.03
CA LEU A 22 2.47 -12.03 -2.75
C LEU A 22 3.22 -12.80 -3.85
N LYS A 23 2.88 -12.56 -5.12
CA LYS A 23 3.58 -13.20 -6.25
C LYS A 23 5.05 -12.75 -6.34
N ALA A 24 5.32 -11.47 -6.12
CA ALA A 24 6.68 -10.95 -6.14
C ALA A 24 7.58 -11.63 -5.08
N ALA A 25 7.09 -11.77 -3.85
CA ALA A 25 7.80 -12.45 -2.79
C ALA A 25 8.01 -13.94 -3.10
N LYS A 26 6.95 -14.64 -3.56
CA LYS A 26 7.04 -16.05 -4.01
C LYS A 26 8.08 -16.25 -5.13
N ASN A 27 8.25 -15.24 -6.00
CA ASN A 27 9.24 -15.25 -7.09
C ASN A 27 10.65 -14.78 -6.66
N GLY A 28 10.89 -14.61 -5.36
CA GLY A 28 12.21 -14.27 -4.82
C GLY A 28 12.61 -12.80 -4.97
N HIS A 29 11.66 -11.89 -5.22
CA HIS A 29 11.93 -10.47 -5.19
C HIS A 29 11.96 -9.95 -3.75
N ASN A 30 12.75 -8.92 -3.48
CA ASN A 30 12.73 -8.24 -2.20
C ASN A 30 11.53 -7.27 -2.17
N VAL A 31 10.55 -7.59 -1.35
CA VAL A 31 9.37 -6.75 -1.14
C VAL A 31 9.56 -5.89 0.10
N PHE A 32 9.23 -4.62 0.00
CA PHE A 32 9.25 -3.64 1.08
C PHE A 32 7.89 -2.94 1.14
N VAL A 33 7.43 -2.64 2.35
CA VAL A 33 6.21 -1.88 2.59
C VAL A 33 6.51 -0.67 3.45
N TYR A 34 5.93 0.46 3.11
CA TYR A 34 6.01 1.68 3.90
C TYR A 34 4.62 2.29 4.09
N THR A 35 4.24 2.49 5.35
CA THR A 35 2.94 3.07 5.74
C THR A 35 3.18 4.35 6.53
N LEU A 36 2.50 5.44 6.16
CA LEU A 36 2.78 6.78 6.69
C LEU A 36 2.13 7.03 8.05
N THR A 37 0.97 6.45 8.31
CA THR A 37 0.20 6.63 9.56
C THR A 37 -0.15 5.30 10.19
N LYS A 38 -0.57 5.34 11.45
CA LYS A 38 -1.11 4.16 12.15
C LYS A 38 -2.61 3.96 11.96
N GLY A 39 -3.28 4.82 11.16
CA GLY A 39 -4.70 4.68 10.83
C GLY A 39 -5.65 4.92 12.02
N SER A 40 -5.31 5.83 12.93
CA SER A 40 -6.02 6.06 14.21
C SER A 40 -7.46 6.57 14.07
N ALA A 41 -7.82 7.11 12.91
CA ALA A 41 -9.19 7.58 12.66
C ALA A 41 -10.20 6.44 12.45
N SER A 42 -9.72 5.23 12.16
CA SER A 42 -10.61 4.08 11.86
C SER A 42 -10.32 2.83 12.70
N GLY A 43 -9.66 2.98 13.85
CA GLY A 43 -9.38 1.87 14.77
C GLY A 43 -8.27 2.20 15.77
N ASP A 44 -8.03 1.29 16.71
CA ASP A 44 -6.91 1.45 17.65
C ASP A 44 -5.57 1.37 16.88
N PRO A 45 -4.69 2.38 17.02
CA PRO A 45 -3.45 2.45 16.25
C PRO A 45 -2.46 1.31 16.59
N ASN A 46 -2.53 0.75 17.80
CA ASN A 46 -1.67 -0.39 18.17
C ASN A 46 -2.17 -1.68 17.52
N GLU A 47 -3.50 -1.91 17.52
CA GLU A 47 -4.10 -3.05 16.84
C GLU A 47 -3.80 -2.97 15.33
N ARG A 48 -4.04 -1.84 14.68
CA ARG A 48 -3.76 -1.65 13.26
C ARG A 48 -2.28 -1.82 12.91
N THR A 49 -1.39 -1.35 13.77
CA THR A 49 0.06 -1.58 13.61
C THR A 49 0.40 -3.06 13.71
N GLN A 50 -0.28 -3.81 14.58
CA GLN A 50 -0.05 -5.25 14.71
C GLN A 50 -0.60 -6.03 13.52
N GLU A 51 -1.77 -5.65 13.00
CA GLU A 51 -2.35 -6.20 11.77
C GLU A 51 -1.41 -5.99 10.57
N LEU A 52 -0.83 -4.81 10.42
CA LEU A 52 0.18 -4.52 9.39
C LEU A 52 1.42 -5.43 9.52
N LYS A 53 1.88 -5.74 10.73
CA LYS A 53 2.99 -6.68 10.91
C LYS A 53 2.61 -8.09 10.48
N TYR A 54 1.41 -8.55 10.84
CA TYR A 54 0.93 -9.86 10.41
C TYR A 54 0.79 -9.93 8.88
N SER A 55 0.30 -8.87 8.24
CA SER A 55 0.21 -8.81 6.77
C SER A 55 1.60 -8.84 6.12
N ALA A 56 2.55 -8.10 6.67
CA ALA A 56 3.93 -8.08 6.17
C ALA A 56 4.60 -9.47 6.28
N ASP A 57 4.40 -10.15 7.40
CA ASP A 57 4.89 -11.53 7.59
C ASP A 57 4.21 -12.51 6.61
N TYR A 58 2.90 -12.37 6.40
CA TYR A 58 2.13 -13.21 5.47
C TYR A 58 2.60 -13.05 4.01
N ILE A 59 2.85 -11.83 3.56
CA ILE A 59 3.40 -11.54 2.22
C ILE A 59 4.84 -12.08 2.10
N GLY A 60 5.60 -12.12 3.19
CA GLY A 60 7.04 -12.35 3.18
C GLY A 60 7.83 -11.05 2.88
N VAL A 61 7.37 -9.93 3.44
CA VAL A 61 8.00 -8.61 3.30
C VAL A 61 9.37 -8.63 3.98
N LYS A 62 10.39 -8.18 3.28
CA LYS A 62 11.76 -8.09 3.83
C LYS A 62 11.89 -7.07 4.94
N THR A 63 11.21 -5.94 4.80
CA THR A 63 11.11 -4.89 5.82
C THR A 63 9.83 -4.10 5.60
N ALA A 64 9.05 -3.96 6.67
CA ALA A 64 7.93 -3.04 6.75
C ALA A 64 8.31 -1.86 7.66
N TRP A 65 8.08 -0.65 7.18
CA TRP A 65 8.22 0.57 7.97
C TRP A 65 6.85 1.20 8.18
N ILE A 66 6.64 1.75 9.35
CA ILE A 66 5.47 2.56 9.68
C ILE A 66 5.94 3.84 10.36
N ASP A 67 5.45 4.97 9.87
CA ASP A 67 5.68 6.26 10.49
C ASP A 67 4.52 6.64 11.42
N ASP A 68 4.67 7.78 12.07
CA ASP A 68 3.74 8.28 13.07
C ASP A 68 3.13 9.63 12.65
N PHE A 69 2.95 9.82 11.33
CA PHE A 69 2.20 10.97 10.85
C PHE A 69 0.76 10.91 11.35
N GLU A 70 0.17 12.08 11.58
CA GLU A 70 -1.20 12.18 12.06
C GLU A 70 -2.17 11.76 10.96
N ASP A 71 -2.98 10.72 11.25
CA ASP A 71 -4.00 10.20 10.34
C ASP A 71 -5.02 11.29 10.00
N THR A 72 -5.50 11.31 8.76
CA THR A 72 -6.38 12.31 8.17
C THR A 72 -5.78 13.71 8.01
N LYS A 73 -4.46 13.87 8.24
CA LYS A 73 -3.79 15.18 8.16
C LYS A 73 -2.55 15.17 7.26
N LEU A 74 -2.40 14.16 6.42
CA LEU A 74 -1.33 14.16 5.44
C LEU A 74 -1.59 15.23 4.36
N TYR A 75 -0.58 16.02 4.06
CA TYR A 75 -0.60 16.96 2.95
C TYR A 75 0.78 17.06 2.31
N LEU A 76 0.82 17.40 1.03
CA LEU A 76 2.05 17.54 0.28
C LEU A 76 2.91 18.66 0.89
N ASN A 77 4.05 18.30 1.46
CA ASN A 77 5.04 19.21 2.01
C ASN A 77 6.45 18.59 1.96
N SER A 78 7.45 19.40 2.28
CA SER A 78 8.85 18.96 2.26
C SER A 78 9.16 17.83 3.25
N GLU A 79 8.48 17.77 4.38
CA GLU A 79 8.67 16.73 5.40
C GLU A 79 8.20 15.37 4.87
N LEU A 80 6.96 15.31 4.33
CA LEU A 80 6.41 14.09 3.75
C LEU A 80 7.26 13.59 2.58
N ILE A 81 7.68 14.51 1.68
CA ILE A 81 8.57 14.18 0.56
C ILE A 81 9.90 13.61 1.07
N TYR A 82 10.52 14.23 2.07
CA TYR A 82 11.78 13.78 2.64
C TYR A 82 11.69 12.38 3.25
N HIS A 83 10.64 12.09 4.02
CA HIS A 83 10.44 10.76 4.61
C HIS A 83 10.29 9.68 3.54
N ILE A 84 9.50 9.95 2.50
CA ILE A 84 9.31 9.02 1.38
C ILE A 84 10.62 8.84 0.60
N GLU A 85 11.33 9.93 0.26
CA GLU A 85 12.63 9.87 -0.43
C GLU A 85 13.67 9.06 0.37
N TYR A 86 13.70 9.25 1.68
CA TYR A 86 14.57 8.47 2.57
C TYR A 86 14.29 6.96 2.48
N ILE A 87 13.02 6.54 2.49
CA ILE A 87 12.64 5.13 2.41
C ILE A 87 12.89 4.56 0.99
N ILE A 88 12.61 5.31 -0.06
CA ILE A 88 12.97 4.93 -1.44
C ILE A 88 14.47 4.61 -1.54
N ASN A 89 15.31 5.51 -1.04
CA ASN A 89 16.76 5.34 -1.05
C ASN A 89 17.21 4.15 -0.16
N LYS A 90 16.62 4.01 1.02
CA LYS A 90 16.95 2.95 1.98
C LYS A 90 16.59 1.55 1.47
N SER A 91 15.47 1.41 0.79
CA SER A 91 15.04 0.16 0.15
C SER A 91 15.81 -0.14 -1.14
N LYS A 92 16.48 0.86 -1.73
CA LYS A 92 17.08 0.81 -3.07
C LYS A 92 16.06 0.30 -4.09
N ALA A 93 14.86 0.88 -4.06
CA ALA A 93 13.74 0.43 -4.86
C ALA A 93 14.03 0.54 -6.36
N ASP A 94 13.79 -0.55 -7.09
CA ASP A 94 13.79 -0.58 -8.56
C ASP A 94 12.42 -0.15 -9.10
N ILE A 95 11.36 -0.44 -8.33
CA ILE A 95 9.96 -0.11 -8.63
C ILE A 95 9.29 0.36 -7.35
N VAL A 96 8.50 1.43 -7.46
CA VAL A 96 7.67 1.96 -6.37
C VAL A 96 6.19 1.89 -6.77
N TYR A 97 5.38 1.30 -5.90
CA TYR A 97 3.92 1.33 -5.99
C TYR A 97 3.37 2.32 -4.96
N THR A 98 2.38 3.12 -5.36
CA THR A 98 1.74 4.12 -4.51
C THR A 98 0.28 4.32 -4.88
N HIS A 99 -0.46 5.11 -4.11
CA HIS A 99 -1.82 5.51 -4.43
C HIS A 99 -1.95 6.25 -5.78
N SER A 100 -3.16 6.34 -6.29
CA SER A 100 -3.48 7.17 -7.45
C SER A 100 -3.73 8.63 -7.06
N LEU A 101 -3.31 9.57 -7.90
CA LEU A 101 -3.70 10.99 -7.77
C LEU A 101 -5.21 11.21 -7.94
N SER A 102 -5.92 10.26 -8.57
CA SER A 102 -7.38 10.26 -8.74
C SER A 102 -8.14 9.65 -7.57
N ASP A 103 -7.46 9.29 -6.47
CA ASP A 103 -8.11 8.79 -5.26
C ASP A 103 -9.00 9.88 -4.63
N THR A 104 -10.06 9.47 -3.94
CA THR A 104 -10.95 10.43 -3.25
C THR A 104 -10.46 10.77 -1.85
N HIS A 105 -9.63 9.91 -1.23
CA HIS A 105 -9.06 10.16 0.08
C HIS A 105 -7.90 11.17 0.00
N HIS A 106 -7.96 12.23 0.81
CA HIS A 106 -6.96 13.29 0.75
C HIS A 106 -5.55 12.81 1.15
N ASP A 107 -5.44 11.93 2.15
CA ASP A 107 -4.15 11.33 2.55
C ASP A 107 -3.55 10.50 1.40
N HIS A 108 -4.36 9.71 0.69
CA HIS A 108 -3.89 8.94 -0.46
C HIS A 108 -3.34 9.85 -1.56
N LYS A 109 -4.04 10.96 -1.85
CA LYS A 109 -3.56 11.97 -2.82
C LYS A 109 -2.27 12.63 -2.37
N ALA A 110 -2.15 12.95 -1.09
CA ALA A 110 -0.94 13.55 -0.54
C ALA A 110 0.25 12.59 -0.67
N VAL A 111 0.07 11.30 -0.31
CA VAL A 111 1.09 10.26 -0.44
C VAL A 111 1.46 10.04 -1.90
N ALA A 112 0.48 9.96 -2.81
CA ALA A 112 0.73 9.80 -4.24
C ALA A 112 1.58 10.95 -4.80
N ALA A 113 1.20 12.20 -4.52
CA ALA A 113 1.92 13.38 -4.98
C ALA A 113 3.34 13.44 -4.39
N ALA A 114 3.48 13.21 -3.08
CA ALA A 114 4.78 13.20 -2.42
C ALA A 114 5.69 12.07 -2.95
N THR A 115 5.12 10.89 -3.26
CA THR A 115 5.88 9.77 -3.84
C THR A 115 6.41 10.09 -5.22
N ILE A 116 5.61 10.76 -6.07
CA ILE A 116 6.03 11.18 -7.40
C ILE A 116 7.18 12.18 -7.31
N GLU A 117 7.10 13.15 -6.40
CA GLU A 117 8.17 14.13 -6.18
C GLU A 117 9.43 13.50 -5.58
N ALA A 118 9.28 12.66 -4.57
CA ALA A 118 10.38 11.96 -3.91
C ALA A 118 11.10 10.99 -4.86
N GLY A 119 10.32 10.30 -5.70
CA GLY A 119 10.80 9.28 -6.63
C GLY A 119 11.19 9.82 -8.02
N ARG A 120 11.39 11.12 -8.22
CA ARG A 120 11.69 11.74 -9.52
C ARG A 120 12.89 11.15 -10.27
N LEU A 121 13.76 10.42 -9.58
CA LEU A 121 14.91 9.72 -10.17
C LEU A 121 14.67 8.20 -10.32
N ILE A 122 13.49 7.71 -9.94
CA ILE A 122 13.11 6.30 -10.10
C ILE A 122 12.41 6.13 -11.45
N ASN A 123 12.86 5.17 -12.24
CA ASN A 123 12.33 4.94 -13.58
C ASN A 123 10.89 4.39 -13.58
N ASN A 124 10.49 3.71 -12.51
CA ASN A 124 9.21 3.00 -12.44
C ASN A 124 8.47 3.36 -11.16
N ILE A 125 7.55 4.32 -11.25
CA ILE A 125 6.54 4.60 -10.23
C ILE A 125 5.19 4.23 -10.83
N LEU A 126 4.46 3.34 -10.17
CA LEU A 126 3.16 2.84 -10.60
C LEU A 126 2.11 3.13 -9.54
N SER A 127 0.93 3.54 -9.98
CA SER A 127 -0.20 3.73 -9.07
C SER A 127 -1.07 2.47 -9.04
N TYR A 128 -1.47 2.07 -7.83
CA TYR A 128 -2.48 1.05 -7.65
C TYR A 128 -3.87 1.66 -7.45
N GLU A 129 -4.90 0.90 -7.83
CA GLU A 129 -6.28 1.24 -7.59
C GLU A 129 -6.72 0.78 -6.19
N ASN A 130 -7.41 1.64 -5.47
CA ASN A 130 -8.15 1.31 -4.26
C ASN A 130 -9.66 1.45 -4.50
N PRO A 131 -10.54 0.81 -3.71
CA PRO A 131 -11.99 0.83 -3.91
C PRO A 131 -12.63 2.21 -3.96
N VAL A 132 -11.97 3.22 -3.39
CA VAL A 132 -12.44 4.62 -3.39
C VAL A 132 -11.80 5.49 -4.48
N THR A 133 -10.91 4.92 -5.30
CA THR A 133 -10.31 5.62 -6.44
C THR A 133 -11.37 5.81 -7.53
N LYS A 134 -11.48 7.01 -8.08
CA LYS A 134 -12.41 7.33 -9.17
C LYS A 134 -11.68 7.56 -10.47
N ASP A 135 -12.33 7.22 -11.58
CA ASP A 135 -11.79 7.43 -12.93
C ASP A 135 -10.39 6.83 -13.13
N PHE A 136 -10.07 5.77 -12.41
CA PHE A 136 -8.82 5.04 -12.60
C PHE A 136 -8.79 4.40 -13.99
N LYS A 137 -7.73 4.68 -14.74
CA LYS A 137 -7.54 4.12 -16.09
C LYS A 137 -6.32 3.22 -16.07
N PRO A 138 -6.48 1.92 -15.76
CA PRO A 138 -5.35 1.02 -15.65
C PRO A 138 -4.62 0.88 -16.99
N GLN A 139 -3.30 0.95 -16.94
CA GLN A 139 -2.40 0.77 -18.09
C GLN A 139 -1.65 -0.56 -18.00
N VAL A 140 -1.55 -1.12 -16.79
CA VAL A 140 -0.89 -2.38 -16.49
C VAL A 140 -1.84 -3.25 -15.68
N TYR A 141 -2.01 -4.49 -16.10
CA TYR A 141 -2.75 -5.52 -15.39
C TYR A 141 -1.77 -6.60 -14.94
N TYR A 142 -1.90 -7.03 -13.70
CA TYR A 142 -1.07 -8.09 -13.14
C TYR A 142 -1.94 -9.29 -12.82
N ASP A 143 -1.69 -10.41 -13.47
CA ASP A 143 -2.43 -11.66 -13.22
C ASP A 143 -2.15 -12.19 -11.81
N ILE A 144 -3.20 -12.23 -10.97
CA ILE A 144 -3.16 -12.73 -9.59
C ILE A 144 -4.07 -13.95 -9.40
N THR A 145 -4.50 -14.61 -10.49
CA THR A 145 -5.42 -15.73 -10.45
C THR A 145 -4.99 -16.83 -9.48
N ASP A 146 -3.71 -17.14 -9.44
CA ASP A 146 -3.12 -18.17 -8.58
C ASP A 146 -2.91 -17.76 -7.11
N VAL A 147 -3.14 -16.50 -6.77
CA VAL A 147 -2.98 -15.95 -5.41
C VAL A 147 -4.19 -15.15 -4.93
N ILE A 148 -5.32 -15.21 -5.64
CA ILE A 148 -6.51 -14.42 -5.28
C ILE A 148 -7.06 -14.82 -3.92
N ASP A 149 -7.07 -16.11 -3.60
CA ASP A 149 -7.53 -16.58 -2.29
C ASP A 149 -6.52 -16.20 -1.19
N ASP A 150 -5.21 -16.27 -1.45
CA ASP A 150 -4.18 -15.74 -0.53
C ASP A 150 -4.35 -14.22 -0.31
N LYS A 151 -4.70 -13.44 -1.34
CA LYS A 151 -5.01 -12.01 -1.20
C LYS A 151 -6.22 -11.77 -0.29
N ILE A 152 -7.25 -12.60 -0.38
CA ILE A 152 -8.41 -12.51 0.50
C ILE A 152 -8.02 -12.81 1.95
N GLU A 153 -7.24 -13.86 2.18
CA GLU A 153 -6.74 -14.18 3.52
C GLU A 153 -5.87 -13.06 4.09
N LEU A 154 -4.99 -12.49 3.28
CA LEU A 154 -4.17 -11.33 3.62
C LEU A 154 -5.03 -10.14 4.11
N ILE A 155 -6.07 -9.79 3.37
CA ILE A 155 -6.97 -8.69 3.73
C ILE A 155 -7.77 -9.01 5.00
N ASN A 156 -8.15 -10.27 5.23
CA ASN A 156 -8.85 -10.71 6.43
C ASN A 156 -8.00 -10.60 7.72
N LEU A 157 -6.68 -10.38 7.62
CA LEU A 157 -5.84 -10.10 8.78
C LEU A 157 -6.14 -8.74 9.41
N PHE A 158 -6.76 -7.82 8.67
CA PHE A 158 -7.18 -6.51 9.16
C PHE A 158 -8.55 -6.58 9.84
N ILE A 159 -8.60 -7.23 10.99
CA ILE A 159 -9.82 -7.50 11.76
C ILE A 159 -10.53 -6.20 12.16
N THR A 160 -9.76 -5.14 12.47
CA THR A 160 -10.31 -3.81 12.77
C THR A 160 -11.10 -3.19 11.61
N GLN A 161 -10.92 -3.70 10.38
CA GLN A 161 -11.52 -3.19 9.15
C GLN A 161 -12.59 -4.13 8.55
N LYS A 162 -12.85 -5.28 9.18
CA LYS A 162 -13.70 -6.37 8.66
C LYS A 162 -15.12 -5.96 8.24
N ASP A 163 -15.66 -4.89 8.82
CA ASP A 163 -17.03 -4.44 8.57
C ASP A 163 -17.15 -3.56 7.30
N LYS A 164 -16.02 -3.22 6.66
CA LYS A 164 -16.02 -2.47 5.41
C LYS A 164 -16.48 -3.36 4.25
N MET A 165 -17.57 -3.00 3.59
CA MET A 165 -18.20 -3.80 2.52
C MET A 165 -17.25 -4.10 1.37
N PHE A 166 -16.36 -3.17 1.02
CA PHE A 166 -15.41 -3.34 -0.08
C PHE A 166 -14.25 -4.29 0.24
N LEU A 167 -14.10 -4.72 1.50
CA LEU A 167 -13.12 -5.75 1.91
C LEU A 167 -13.70 -7.16 1.92
N GLN A 168 -14.99 -7.32 1.64
CA GLN A 168 -15.60 -8.64 1.53
C GLN A 168 -15.06 -9.41 0.33
N SER A 169 -14.91 -10.72 0.48
CA SER A 169 -14.31 -11.60 -0.56
C SER A 169 -14.92 -11.42 -1.94
N ASN A 170 -16.24 -11.22 -2.03
CA ASN A 170 -16.93 -11.02 -3.31
C ASN A 170 -16.58 -9.67 -3.96
N ALA A 171 -16.35 -8.62 -3.16
CA ALA A 171 -15.92 -7.32 -3.68
C ALA A 171 -14.48 -7.40 -4.20
N ILE A 172 -13.60 -8.08 -3.47
CA ILE A 172 -12.20 -8.28 -3.88
C ILE A 172 -12.13 -9.08 -5.18
N LYS A 173 -12.90 -10.19 -5.30
CA LYS A 173 -12.96 -10.99 -6.52
C LYS A 173 -13.60 -10.24 -7.70
N GLY A 174 -14.48 -9.29 -7.42
CA GLY A 174 -15.11 -8.46 -8.45
C GLY A 174 -14.21 -7.36 -9.01
N LEU A 175 -13.15 -6.99 -8.30
CA LEU A 175 -12.15 -6.02 -8.74
C LEU A 175 -10.91 -6.68 -9.40
N ALA A 176 -10.69 -7.96 -9.15
CA ALA A 176 -9.57 -8.73 -9.71
C ALA A 176 -9.92 -9.34 -11.05
#